data_958ecba3769aace8013d8e2dc0c12852
#
_entry.id   958ecba3769aace8013d8e2dc0c12852
#
_cell.length_a   1.000
_cell.length_b   1.000
_cell.length_c   1.000
_cell.angle_alpha   90.00
_cell.angle_beta   90.00
_cell.angle_gamma   90.00
#
_symmetry.space_group_name_H-M   'P 1'
#
loop_
_entity.id
_entity.type
_entity.pdbx_description
1 polymer ?
#
loop_
_entity_poly.entity_id
_entity_poly.type
_entity_poly.pdbx_seq_one_letter_code
_entity_poly.pdbx_strand_id
1 'polypeptide(L)'
;HTGQFHQLSYYHKDPQTKGVVIFTHGIGCPLVRKRYEDLNRLNKEYASKGIRFWMLNASDQDERSDLKEEAHEYDVSLPILDDTTQEVARSLDIDRTGEALLIDTSNWKILFRGAIDDRLTYEKEKPKASETPLKNAIEDFLANRSIEVSHTEAPGCLIHYPTWKEHEGKEISYSQQIAPIIQ
;
A
#
# COMPACT_ATOMS: atom_id res chain seq x y z
N HIS A 1 -9.75 7.93 1.74
CA HIS A 1 -11.23 8.07 1.70
C HIS A 1 -11.74 9.26 2.50
N THR A 2 -10.92 9.86 3.35
CA THR A 2 -11.27 11.06 4.16
C THR A 2 -11.15 12.38 3.39
N GLY A 3 -10.59 12.38 2.19
CA GLY A 3 -10.32 13.58 1.38
C GLY A 3 -9.10 14.38 1.82
N GLN A 4 -8.26 13.83 2.70
CA GLN A 4 -7.01 14.46 3.13
C GLN A 4 -5.87 14.04 2.21
N PHE A 5 -4.99 15.00 1.91
CA PHE A 5 -3.74 14.71 1.23
C PHE A 5 -2.70 14.21 2.23
N HIS A 6 -1.95 13.18 1.84
CA HIS A 6 -0.86 12.65 2.63
C HIS A 6 0.43 12.78 1.82
N GLN A 7 1.38 13.53 2.36
CA GLN A 7 2.71 13.62 1.79
C GLN A 7 3.68 12.86 2.68
N LEU A 8 4.23 11.76 2.18
CA LEU A 8 5.11 10.87 2.93
C LEU A 8 6.29 11.61 3.57
N SER A 9 6.88 12.58 2.86
CA SER A 9 8.01 13.36 3.35
C SER A 9 7.73 14.14 4.65
N TYR A 10 6.48 14.41 5.00
CA TYR A 10 6.16 15.06 6.28
C TYR A 10 6.42 14.14 7.48
N TYR A 11 6.33 12.83 7.28
CA TYR A 11 6.55 11.87 8.35
C TYR A 11 8.03 11.65 8.68
N HIS A 12 8.95 12.05 7.80
CA HIS A 12 10.38 12.10 8.12
C HIS A 12 10.70 13.04 9.29
N LYS A 13 9.88 14.07 9.48
CA LYS A 13 10.05 15.06 10.56
C LYS A 13 9.20 14.74 11.80
N ASP A 14 8.36 13.73 11.75
CA ASP A 14 7.55 13.31 12.88
C ASP A 14 8.37 12.37 13.78
N PRO A 15 8.83 12.82 14.96
CA PRO A 15 9.66 11.99 15.83
C PRO A 15 8.90 10.78 16.40
N GLN A 16 7.58 10.75 16.28
CA GLN A 16 6.75 9.65 16.72
C GLN A 16 6.59 8.56 15.65
N THR A 17 6.92 8.86 14.38
CA THR A 17 6.80 7.91 13.28
C THR A 17 8.18 7.39 12.86
N LYS A 18 8.46 6.13 13.18
CA LYS A 18 9.71 5.44 12.84
C LYS A 18 9.63 4.76 11.47
N GLY A 19 8.49 4.16 11.20
CA GLY A 19 8.26 3.42 9.97
C GLY A 19 6.81 3.49 9.50
N VAL A 20 6.64 3.18 8.22
CA VAL A 20 5.34 3.12 7.56
C VAL A 20 5.17 1.75 6.93
N VAL A 21 4.00 1.14 7.15
CA VAL A 21 3.55 -0.02 6.38
C VAL A 21 2.56 0.45 5.34
N ILE A 22 2.87 0.20 4.08
CA ILE A 22 1.94 0.38 2.94
C ILE A 22 1.46 -1.01 2.54
N PHE A 23 0.14 -1.20 2.54
CA PHE A 23 -0.49 -2.43 2.05
C PHE A 23 -1.24 -2.12 0.75
N THR A 24 -0.94 -2.87 -0.30
CA THR A 24 -1.54 -2.64 -1.62
C THR A 24 -2.98 -3.11 -1.65
N HIS A 25 -3.88 -2.18 -1.91
CA HIS A 25 -5.32 -2.37 -1.90
C HIS A 25 -5.87 -2.51 -3.33
N GLY A 26 -7.03 -3.13 -3.45
CA GLY A 26 -7.84 -3.15 -4.67
C GLY A 26 -9.27 -3.54 -4.33
N ILE A 27 -10.22 -2.75 -4.77
CA ILE A 27 -11.65 -2.98 -4.55
C ILE A 27 -12.05 -4.35 -5.11
N GLY A 28 -12.84 -5.06 -4.33
CA GLY A 28 -13.35 -6.37 -4.75
C GLY A 28 -12.33 -7.51 -4.75
N CYS A 29 -11.07 -7.26 -4.40
CA CYS A 29 -10.07 -8.32 -4.33
C CYS A 29 -10.31 -9.24 -3.11
N PRO A 30 -10.69 -10.52 -3.30
CA PRO A 30 -11.04 -11.40 -2.19
C PRO A 30 -9.85 -11.71 -1.28
N LEU A 31 -8.63 -11.67 -1.81
CA LEU A 31 -7.40 -11.87 -1.04
C LEU A 31 -7.10 -10.68 -0.14
N VAL A 32 -7.38 -9.46 -0.61
CA VAL A 32 -7.24 -8.23 0.18
C VAL A 32 -8.28 -8.19 1.30
N ARG A 33 -9.55 -8.49 1.00
CA ARG A 33 -10.65 -8.49 1.99
C ARG A 33 -10.37 -9.39 3.19
N LYS A 34 -9.73 -10.54 2.97
CA LYS A 34 -9.32 -11.46 4.03
C LYS A 34 -8.22 -10.90 4.95
N ARG A 35 -7.61 -9.76 4.61
CA ARG A 35 -6.51 -9.15 5.36
C ARG A 35 -6.92 -7.94 6.21
N TYR A 36 -8.13 -7.42 6.02
CA TYR A 36 -8.56 -6.20 6.74
C TYR A 36 -8.52 -6.34 8.26
N GLU A 37 -8.99 -7.46 8.80
CA GLU A 37 -8.94 -7.72 10.23
C GLU A 37 -7.49 -7.79 10.75
N ASP A 38 -6.61 -8.47 10.02
CA ASP A 38 -5.19 -8.57 10.39
C ASP A 38 -4.50 -7.20 10.37
N LEU A 39 -4.77 -6.39 9.35
CA LEU A 39 -4.22 -5.05 9.24
C LEU A 39 -4.72 -4.13 10.36
N ASN A 40 -6.02 -4.17 10.67
CA ASN A 40 -6.58 -3.43 11.79
C ASN A 40 -5.93 -3.85 13.11
N ARG A 41 -5.70 -5.14 13.32
CA ARG A 41 -5.04 -5.68 14.51
C ARG A 41 -3.57 -5.25 14.59
N LEU A 42 -2.82 -5.37 13.50
CA LEU A 42 -1.42 -4.93 13.45
C LEU A 42 -1.30 -3.43 13.68
N ASN A 43 -2.18 -2.61 13.09
CA ASN A 43 -2.20 -1.17 13.35
C ASN A 43 -2.39 -0.87 14.84
N LYS A 44 -3.36 -1.51 15.50
CA LYS A 44 -3.58 -1.34 16.95
C LYS A 44 -2.35 -1.76 17.77
N GLU A 45 -1.65 -2.82 17.37
CA GLU A 45 -0.48 -3.35 18.10
C GLU A 45 0.74 -2.43 17.96
N TYR A 46 0.94 -1.79 16.79
CA TYR A 46 2.19 -1.10 16.45
C TYR A 46 2.08 0.42 16.31
N ALA A 47 0.87 1.00 16.25
CA ALA A 47 0.70 2.44 16.11
C ALA A 47 1.38 3.24 17.24
N SER A 48 1.23 2.80 18.48
CA SER A 48 1.88 3.43 19.65
C SER A 48 3.39 3.22 19.72
N LYS A 49 3.92 2.27 18.94
CA LYS A 49 5.36 1.97 18.82
C LYS A 49 6.03 2.76 17.69
N GLY A 50 5.25 3.58 16.97
CA GLY A 50 5.75 4.45 15.89
C GLY A 50 5.65 3.85 14.50
N ILE A 51 4.83 2.83 14.28
CA ILE A 51 4.55 2.30 12.95
C ILE A 51 3.18 2.78 12.48
N ARG A 52 3.13 3.46 11.33
CA ARG A 52 1.91 3.88 10.65
C ARG A 52 1.51 2.84 9.62
N PHE A 53 0.22 2.56 9.53
CA PHE A 53 -0.32 1.64 8.54
C PHE A 53 -1.25 2.39 7.59
N TRP A 54 -1.02 2.22 6.31
CA TRP A 54 -1.86 2.74 5.22
C TRP A 54 -2.13 1.66 4.20
N MET A 55 -3.26 1.79 3.53
CA MET A 55 -3.53 1.07 2.31
C MET A 55 -3.29 1.98 1.11
N LEU A 56 -2.80 1.44 0.01
CA LEU A 56 -2.59 2.14 -1.25
C LEU A 56 -3.44 1.50 -2.33
N ASN A 57 -4.43 2.21 -2.84
CA ASN A 57 -5.19 1.82 -4.02
C ASN A 57 -4.58 2.50 -5.24
N ALA A 58 -4.11 1.70 -6.19
CA ALA A 58 -3.51 2.16 -7.44
C ALA A 58 -4.33 1.74 -8.66
N SER A 59 -5.63 1.47 -8.49
CA SER A 59 -6.53 1.23 -9.61
C SER A 59 -6.90 2.56 -10.27
N ASP A 60 -6.80 2.61 -11.58
CA ASP A 60 -7.24 3.72 -12.42
C ASP A 60 -8.76 3.70 -12.67
N GLN A 61 -9.45 2.65 -12.20
CA GLN A 61 -10.88 2.42 -12.41
C GLN A 61 -11.70 2.58 -11.13
N ASP A 62 -11.06 2.55 -9.96
CA ASP A 62 -11.75 2.62 -8.69
C ASP A 62 -12.05 4.09 -8.34
N GLU A 63 -13.32 4.37 -8.05
CA GLU A 63 -13.71 5.71 -7.61
C GLU A 63 -13.59 5.86 -6.08
N ARG A 64 -13.38 7.09 -5.64
CA ARG A 64 -13.30 7.39 -4.20
C ARG A 64 -14.59 7.04 -3.43
N SER A 65 -15.76 7.09 -4.09
CA SER A 65 -17.03 6.63 -3.54
C SER A 65 -16.98 5.16 -3.17
N ASP A 66 -16.44 4.34 -4.07
CA ASP A 66 -16.37 2.89 -3.92
C ASP A 66 -15.36 2.49 -2.84
N LEU A 67 -14.24 3.22 -2.75
CA LEU A 67 -13.29 3.06 -1.65
C LEU A 67 -13.91 3.33 -0.29
N LYS A 68 -14.81 4.33 -0.20
CA LYS A 68 -15.54 4.62 1.05
C LYS A 68 -16.56 3.55 1.39
N GLU A 69 -17.28 3.06 0.38
CA GLU A 69 -18.27 2.01 0.55
C GLU A 69 -17.62 0.72 1.02
N GLU A 70 -16.54 0.27 0.35
CA GLU A 70 -15.79 -0.93 0.76
C GLU A 70 -15.19 -0.78 2.17
N ALA A 71 -14.61 0.38 2.48
CA ALA A 71 -14.08 0.65 3.81
C ALA A 71 -15.14 0.56 4.91
N HIS A 72 -16.35 1.01 4.61
CA HIS A 72 -17.49 0.94 5.53
C HIS A 72 -18.03 -0.49 5.64
N GLU A 73 -18.20 -1.18 4.51
CA GLU A 73 -18.73 -2.55 4.46
C GLU A 73 -17.87 -3.54 5.26
N TYR A 74 -16.55 -3.38 5.19
CA TYR A 74 -15.59 -4.30 5.81
C TYR A 74 -14.93 -3.75 7.08
N ASP A 75 -15.46 -2.68 7.66
CA ASP A 75 -14.93 -2.05 8.90
C ASP A 75 -13.42 -1.76 8.84
N VAL A 76 -12.98 -1.21 7.71
CA VAL A 76 -11.58 -0.83 7.47
C VAL A 76 -11.29 0.47 8.21
N SER A 77 -10.50 0.38 9.28
CA SER A 77 -10.12 1.54 10.08
C SER A 77 -8.89 2.30 9.57
N LEU A 78 -8.16 1.70 8.62
CA LEU A 78 -6.95 2.27 8.04
C LEU A 78 -7.26 3.31 6.97
N PRO A 79 -6.45 4.37 6.84
CA PRO A 79 -6.53 5.26 5.69
C PRO A 79 -6.23 4.49 4.40
N ILE A 80 -7.09 4.68 3.39
CA ILE A 80 -6.83 4.20 2.03
C ILE A 80 -6.39 5.40 1.21
N LEU A 81 -5.16 5.37 0.75
CA LEU A 81 -4.55 6.35 -0.14
C LEU A 81 -4.97 6.03 -1.57
N ASP A 82 -5.48 7.03 -2.25
CA ASP A 82 -5.96 6.94 -3.62
C ASP A 82 -4.85 7.43 -4.57
N ASP A 83 -4.21 6.49 -5.27
CA ASP A 83 -3.11 6.71 -6.22
C ASP A 83 -3.61 6.51 -7.66
N THR A 84 -4.63 7.28 -8.05
CA THR A 84 -5.27 7.18 -9.37
C THR A 84 -4.29 7.40 -10.52
N THR A 85 -3.23 8.18 -10.31
CA THR A 85 -2.16 8.41 -11.29
C THR A 85 -1.16 7.27 -11.36
N GLN A 86 -1.19 6.37 -10.40
CA GLN A 86 -0.28 5.23 -10.25
C GLN A 86 1.20 5.62 -10.12
N GLU A 87 1.49 6.88 -9.77
CA GLU A 87 2.86 7.37 -9.62
C GLU A 87 3.56 6.74 -8.41
N VAL A 88 2.85 6.63 -7.28
CA VAL A 88 3.41 6.01 -6.08
C VAL A 88 3.62 4.52 -6.30
N ALA A 89 2.63 3.82 -6.83
CA ALA A 89 2.73 2.40 -7.11
C ALA A 89 3.87 2.07 -8.09
N ARG A 90 4.00 2.85 -9.17
CA ARG A 90 5.12 2.71 -10.13
C ARG A 90 6.47 2.99 -9.48
N SER A 91 6.59 4.04 -8.66
CA SER A 91 7.85 4.39 -8.00
C SER A 91 8.29 3.34 -6.97
N LEU A 92 7.34 2.59 -6.42
CA LEU A 92 7.57 1.50 -5.47
C LEU A 92 7.67 0.13 -6.16
N ASP A 93 7.56 0.07 -7.49
CA ASP A 93 7.59 -1.17 -8.28
C ASP A 93 6.53 -2.19 -7.78
N ILE A 94 5.31 -1.70 -7.55
CA ILE A 94 4.17 -2.51 -7.12
C ILE A 94 3.45 -3.03 -8.36
N ASP A 95 3.25 -4.34 -8.47
CA ASP A 95 2.57 -4.97 -9.61
C ASP A 95 1.24 -5.66 -9.24
N ARG A 96 0.97 -5.81 -7.94
CA ARG A 96 -0.22 -6.51 -7.46
C ARG A 96 -0.76 -5.97 -6.15
N THR A 97 -2.01 -6.27 -5.89
CA THR A 97 -2.66 -6.04 -4.59
C THR A 97 -2.19 -7.07 -3.56
N GLY A 98 -2.46 -6.83 -2.27
CA GLY A 98 -2.18 -7.82 -1.21
C GLY A 98 -0.73 -7.85 -0.73
N GLU A 99 0.14 -7.01 -1.29
CA GLU A 99 1.53 -6.88 -0.87
C GLU A 99 1.67 -5.84 0.25
N ALA A 100 2.50 -6.12 1.25
CA ALA A 100 2.87 -5.19 2.31
C ALA A 100 4.33 -4.74 2.15
N LEU A 101 4.58 -3.43 2.28
CA LEU A 101 5.90 -2.84 2.29
C LEU A 101 6.14 -2.18 3.66
N LEU A 102 7.22 -2.52 4.35
CA LEU A 102 7.70 -1.80 5.52
C LEU A 102 8.80 -0.82 5.09
N ILE A 103 8.61 0.45 5.37
CA ILE A 103 9.49 1.55 4.95
C ILE A 103 10.01 2.27 6.20
N ASP A 104 11.33 2.44 6.29
CA ASP A 104 11.98 3.27 7.30
C ASP A 104 11.82 4.76 6.93
N THR A 105 11.18 5.54 7.79
CA THR A 105 10.96 6.98 7.53
C THR A 105 12.21 7.85 7.67
N SER A 106 13.27 7.33 8.27
CA SER A 106 14.53 8.07 8.43
C SER A 106 15.32 8.21 7.12
N ASN A 107 15.19 7.24 6.23
CA ASN A 107 15.97 7.16 4.98
C ASN A 107 15.17 6.70 3.76
N TRP A 108 13.88 6.42 3.91
CA TRP A 108 12.93 5.97 2.89
C TRP A 108 13.31 4.63 2.22
N LYS A 109 14.03 3.80 2.94
CA LYS A 109 14.35 2.45 2.46
C LYS A 109 13.20 1.49 2.73
N ILE A 110 12.88 0.67 1.75
CA ILE A 110 12.01 -0.49 1.92
C ILE A 110 12.83 -1.54 2.65
N LEU A 111 12.39 -1.91 3.84
CA LEU A 111 13.03 -2.90 4.70
C LEU A 111 12.46 -4.30 4.51
N PHE A 112 11.17 -4.36 4.17
CA PHE A 112 10.45 -5.60 3.90
C PHE A 112 9.45 -5.38 2.78
N ARG A 113 9.24 -6.41 1.97
CA ARG A 113 8.22 -6.48 0.92
C ARG A 113 7.64 -7.89 0.86
N GLY A 114 6.32 -8.04 0.89
CA GLY A 114 5.71 -9.34 0.72
C GLY A 114 4.39 -9.56 1.44
N ALA A 115 4.08 -10.81 1.76
CA ALA A 115 2.85 -11.19 2.44
C ALA A 115 2.84 -10.79 3.92
N ILE A 116 1.65 -10.52 4.48
CA ILE A 116 1.49 -10.28 5.93
C ILE A 116 1.87 -11.54 6.70
N ASP A 117 1.39 -12.71 6.23
CA ASP A 117 1.64 -14.03 6.79
C ASP A 117 1.46 -15.12 5.72
N ASP A 118 1.76 -16.36 6.06
CA ASP A 118 1.73 -17.53 5.18
C ASP A 118 0.35 -18.23 5.10
N ARG A 119 -0.73 -17.62 5.60
CA ARG A 119 -2.07 -18.23 5.57
C ARG A 119 -2.69 -18.29 4.20
N LEU A 120 -2.47 -17.28 3.37
CA LEU A 120 -3.06 -17.19 2.04
C LEU A 120 -2.00 -17.44 0.96
N THR A 121 -2.32 -18.33 0.05
CA THR A 121 -1.67 -18.49 -1.24
C THR A 121 -2.75 -18.51 -2.33
N TYR A 122 -2.38 -18.56 -3.59
CA TYR A 122 -3.37 -18.72 -4.69
C TYR A 122 -4.12 -20.04 -4.64
N GLU A 123 -3.52 -21.07 -4.03
CA GLU A 123 -4.07 -22.44 -4.02
C GLU A 123 -4.71 -22.81 -2.69
N LYS A 124 -4.24 -22.26 -1.59
CA LYS A 124 -4.57 -22.73 -0.24
C LYS A 124 -4.79 -21.59 0.74
N GLU A 125 -5.67 -21.87 1.67
CA GLU A 125 -5.87 -21.04 2.87
C GLU A 125 -5.65 -21.93 4.11
N LYS A 126 -4.75 -21.49 4.98
CA LYS A 126 -4.50 -22.14 6.27
C LYS A 126 -5.36 -21.45 7.34
N PRO A 127 -5.90 -22.21 8.30
CA PRO A 127 -6.69 -21.64 9.40
C PRO A 127 -5.85 -20.77 10.34
N LYS A 128 -4.54 -21.03 10.41
CA LYS A 128 -3.59 -20.29 11.25
C LYS A 128 -2.27 -20.10 10.53
N ALA A 129 -1.67 -18.93 10.74
CA ALA A 129 -0.33 -18.63 10.28
C ALA A 129 0.71 -19.48 11.01
N SER A 130 1.65 -20.04 10.25
CA SER A 130 2.87 -20.65 10.78
C SER A 130 4.01 -19.61 10.81
N GLU A 131 3.98 -18.68 9.86
CA GLU A 131 4.98 -17.63 9.70
C GLU A 131 4.29 -16.26 9.56
N THR A 132 4.90 -15.24 10.15
CA THR A 132 4.40 -13.86 10.15
C THR A 132 5.49 -12.89 9.72
N PRO A 133 5.96 -12.97 8.46
CA PRO A 133 7.16 -12.24 8.01
C PRO A 133 7.04 -10.72 8.18
N LEU A 134 5.90 -10.10 7.89
CA LEU A 134 5.71 -8.67 8.13
C LEU A 134 5.86 -8.31 9.61
N LYS A 135 5.23 -9.07 10.50
CA LYS A 135 5.32 -8.85 11.94
C LYS A 135 6.76 -8.98 12.44
N ASN A 136 7.45 -10.03 12.01
CA ASN A 136 8.85 -10.27 12.37
C ASN A 136 9.74 -9.11 11.90
N ALA A 137 9.56 -8.64 10.66
CA ALA A 137 10.29 -7.51 10.11
C ALA A 137 10.05 -6.21 10.90
N ILE A 138 8.80 -5.95 11.33
CA ILE A 138 8.47 -4.79 12.18
C ILE A 138 9.17 -4.91 13.54
N GLU A 139 9.15 -6.08 14.17
CA GLU A 139 9.78 -6.30 15.47
C GLU A 139 11.30 -6.17 15.41
N ASP A 140 11.93 -6.70 14.35
CA ASP A 140 13.36 -6.55 14.12
C ASP A 140 13.75 -5.09 13.90
N PHE A 141 13.00 -4.37 13.06
CA PHE A 141 13.19 -2.95 12.81
C PHE A 141 13.10 -2.13 14.12
N LEU A 142 12.05 -2.33 14.90
CA LEU A 142 11.85 -1.61 16.17
C LEU A 142 12.92 -1.92 17.20
N ALA A 143 13.49 -3.11 17.16
CA ALA A 143 14.58 -3.55 18.04
C ALA A 143 15.97 -3.22 17.50
N ASN A 144 16.08 -2.52 16.37
CA ASN A 144 17.35 -2.25 15.65
C ASN A 144 18.15 -3.52 15.33
N ARG A 145 17.46 -4.62 15.01
CA ARG A 145 18.07 -5.87 14.53
C ARG A 145 18.04 -5.92 13.01
N SER A 146 18.91 -6.76 12.44
CA SER A 146 18.85 -7.07 11.01
C SER A 146 17.58 -7.87 10.71
N ILE A 147 16.87 -7.49 9.65
CA ILE A 147 15.71 -8.23 9.17
C ILE A 147 16.21 -9.45 8.40
N GLU A 148 15.89 -10.64 8.90
CA GLU A 148 16.35 -11.91 8.30
C GLU A 148 15.63 -12.19 6.99
N VAL A 149 14.30 -11.96 6.95
CA VAL A 149 13.48 -12.16 5.76
C VAL A 149 12.95 -10.79 5.29
N SER A 150 13.60 -10.24 4.27
CA SER A 150 13.24 -8.94 3.70
C SER A 150 12.25 -9.03 2.53
N HIS A 151 12.02 -10.24 2.00
CA HIS A 151 11.11 -10.46 0.88
C HIS A 151 10.38 -11.79 0.99
N THR A 152 9.07 -11.78 0.66
CA THR A 152 8.25 -12.98 0.46
C THR A 152 7.26 -12.73 -0.67
N GLU A 153 6.77 -13.80 -1.32
CA GLU A 153 5.68 -13.66 -2.29
C GLU A 153 4.37 -13.32 -1.58
N ALA A 154 3.63 -12.36 -2.13
CA ALA A 154 2.30 -12.00 -1.68
C ALA A 154 1.25 -12.41 -2.74
N PRO A 155 0.23 -13.19 -2.39
CA PRO A 155 -0.86 -13.48 -3.31
C PRO A 155 -1.76 -12.24 -3.44
N GLY A 156 -2.09 -11.88 -4.68
CA GLY A 156 -2.93 -10.72 -4.98
C GLY A 156 -3.32 -10.63 -6.44
N CYS A 157 -4.22 -9.71 -6.77
CA CYS A 157 -4.64 -9.44 -8.14
C CYS A 157 -3.62 -8.52 -8.81
N LEU A 158 -3.35 -8.74 -10.08
CA LEU A 158 -2.49 -7.83 -10.86
C LEU A 158 -3.14 -6.44 -10.95
N ILE A 159 -2.34 -5.41 -10.79
CA ILE A 159 -2.74 -4.04 -11.02
C ILE A 159 -2.57 -3.75 -12.51
N HIS A 160 -3.62 -3.22 -13.12
CA HIS A 160 -3.56 -2.78 -14.50
C HIS A 160 -2.80 -1.45 -14.58
N TYR A 161 -1.73 -1.43 -15.36
CA TYR A 161 -1.00 -0.23 -15.69
C TYR A 161 -1.24 0.10 -17.16
N PRO A 162 -1.97 1.18 -17.48
CA PRO A 162 -2.12 1.61 -18.86
C PRO A 162 -0.74 1.81 -19.48
N THR A 163 -0.52 1.20 -20.64
CA THR A 163 0.65 1.55 -21.43
C THR A 163 0.44 2.97 -21.92
N TRP A 164 1.20 3.92 -21.36
CA TRP A 164 1.34 5.21 -21.98
C TRP A 164 1.92 4.91 -23.37
N LYS A 165 1.09 5.04 -24.40
CA LYS A 165 1.64 5.20 -25.75
C LYS A 165 2.50 6.45 -25.63
N GLU A 166 3.81 6.28 -25.61
CA GLU A 166 4.72 7.39 -25.77
C GLU A 166 4.17 8.17 -26.96
N HIS A 167 3.83 9.42 -26.75
CA HIS A 167 3.46 10.31 -27.84
C HIS A 167 4.77 10.59 -28.58
N GLU A 168 5.23 9.58 -29.34
CA GLU A 168 6.36 9.74 -30.24
C GLU A 168 6.10 10.95 -31.11
N GLY A 169 6.79 12.04 -30.80
CA GLY A 169 6.97 13.16 -31.70
C GLY A 169 5.81 14.15 -31.86
N LYS A 170 4.79 14.16 -31.03
CA LYS A 170 3.80 15.26 -31.04
C LYS A 170 4.18 16.31 -30.01
N GLU A 171 4.59 17.49 -30.52
CA GLU A 171 4.72 18.68 -29.66
C GLU A 171 3.41 18.90 -28.89
N ILE A 172 3.50 18.92 -27.55
CA ILE A 172 2.35 19.20 -26.70
C ILE A 172 1.99 20.68 -26.88
N SER A 173 0.88 20.94 -27.56
CA SER A 173 0.37 22.29 -27.70
C SER A 173 -0.41 22.70 -26.45
N TYR A 174 0.09 23.71 -25.73
CA TYR A 174 -0.57 24.27 -24.57
C TYR A 174 -2.02 24.68 -24.85
N SER A 175 -2.28 25.35 -25.98
CA SER A 175 -3.61 25.85 -26.35
C SER A 175 -4.61 24.78 -26.71
N GLN A 176 -4.15 23.63 -27.25
CA GLN A 176 -5.02 22.57 -27.72
C GLN A 176 -5.23 21.45 -26.71
N GLN A 177 -4.24 21.21 -25.86
CA GLN A 177 -4.21 20.03 -24.98
C GLN A 177 -4.21 20.37 -23.49
N ILE A 178 -3.62 21.50 -23.08
CA ILE A 178 -3.52 21.84 -21.66
C ILE A 178 -4.58 22.89 -21.26
N ALA A 179 -4.78 23.93 -22.07
CA ALA A 179 -5.73 24.99 -21.72
C ALA A 179 -7.18 24.51 -21.51
N PRO A 180 -7.71 23.48 -22.23
CA PRO A 180 -9.06 22.97 -21.99
C PRO A 180 -9.21 22.22 -20.65
N ILE A 181 -8.13 21.77 -20.02
CA ILE A 181 -8.13 21.02 -18.77
C ILE A 181 -8.16 21.97 -17.55
N ILE A 182 -7.77 23.24 -17.74
CA ILE A 182 -7.61 24.23 -16.66
C ILE A 182 -8.86 25.15 -16.56
N GLN A 183 -9.83 25.04 -17.48
CA GLN A 183 -11.12 25.75 -17.43
C GLN A 183 -12.15 24.92 -16.68
#